data_861d3d65237d5ec4e32ca69e980541d4
#
_entry.id   861d3d65237d5ec4e32ca69e980541d4
#
_cell.length_a   1.000
_cell.length_b   1.000
_cell.length_c   1.000
_cell.angle_alpha   90.00
_cell.angle_beta   90.00
_cell.angle_gamma   90.00
#
_symmetry.space_group_name_H-M   'P 1'
#
loop_
_entity.id
_entity.type
_entity.pdbx_description
1 polymer ?
#
loop_
_entity_poly.entity_id
_entity_poly.type
_entity_poly.pdbx_seq_one_letter_code
_entity_poly.pdbx_strand_id
1 'polypeptide(L)'
;NISTISSFVVAGAGYPVTKHGSYASSSASGSSDVLNYLGYQFTNQRDQLLRQLDAANICFFHAPIFHPAMKAVVPVRKQLKVKTFFNMLGPLVNPAQPTYQLFGVFDLELARMYQYILQQSKKQFAIVYATDGYDEISLTAPFKLRTHFSEQLIAPADLNKPRYSASDLYGGGSIESSAKIFMDILSGE
;
A
#
# COMPACT_ATOMS: atom_id res chain seq x y z
N ASN A 1 7.20 1.59 -3.77
CA ASN A 1 7.06 0.92 -2.45
C ASN A 1 6.80 1.86 -1.27
N ILE A 2 6.29 3.08 -1.50
CA ILE A 2 6.02 4.10 -0.47
C ILE A 2 5.13 3.52 0.64
N SER A 3 4.00 2.90 0.30
CA SER A 3 3.10 2.32 1.30
C SER A 3 3.73 1.23 2.17
N THR A 4 4.76 0.53 1.66
CA THR A 4 5.50 -0.46 2.45
C THR A 4 6.45 0.22 3.42
N ILE A 5 7.22 1.20 2.96
CA ILE A 5 8.12 2.00 3.81
C ILE A 5 7.33 2.71 4.91
N SER A 6 6.19 3.35 4.57
CA SER A 6 5.31 3.99 5.55
C SER A 6 4.83 3.02 6.63
N SER A 7 4.60 1.75 6.27
CA SER A 7 4.22 0.72 7.25
C SER A 7 5.32 0.47 8.29
N PHE A 8 6.60 0.47 7.87
CA PHE A 8 7.74 0.35 8.80
C PHE A 8 7.89 1.59 9.68
N VAL A 9 7.71 2.78 9.10
CA VAL A 9 7.79 4.04 9.87
C VAL A 9 6.71 4.08 10.95
N VAL A 10 5.47 3.69 10.63
CA VAL A 10 4.36 3.63 11.60
C VAL A 10 4.64 2.59 12.69
N ALA A 11 5.16 1.41 12.30
CA ALA A 11 5.55 0.37 13.25
C ALA A 11 6.67 0.83 14.18
N GLY A 12 7.68 1.52 13.64
CA GLY A 12 8.77 2.12 14.40
C GLY A 12 8.30 3.23 15.36
N ALA A 13 7.19 3.89 15.05
CA ALA A 13 6.53 4.84 15.97
C ALA A 13 5.71 4.13 17.09
N GLY A 14 5.73 2.80 17.17
CA GLY A 14 5.10 2.01 18.23
C GLY A 14 3.65 1.60 17.94
N TYR A 15 3.15 1.78 16.72
CA TYR A 15 1.81 1.36 16.34
C TYR A 15 1.83 0.01 15.62
N PRO A 16 0.96 -0.94 15.99
CA PRO A 16 0.90 -2.24 15.32
C PRO A 16 0.35 -2.10 13.89
N VAL A 17 1.05 -2.67 12.94
CA VAL A 17 0.72 -2.60 11.51
C VAL A 17 0.54 -3.99 10.92
N THR A 18 -0.55 -4.18 10.16
CA THR A 18 -0.76 -5.36 9.34
C THR A 18 -0.75 -4.98 7.87
N LYS A 19 0.38 -5.17 7.20
CA LYS A 19 0.54 -4.84 5.78
C LYS A 19 0.00 -5.98 4.91
N HIS A 20 -1.08 -5.71 4.18
CA HIS A 20 -1.58 -6.63 3.15
C HIS A 20 -1.02 -6.22 1.78
N GLY A 21 -0.44 -7.15 1.06
CA GLY A 21 0.21 -6.86 -0.21
C GLY A 21 0.46 -8.10 -1.07
N SER A 22 0.97 -7.86 -2.28
CA SER A 22 1.25 -8.90 -3.27
C SER A 22 2.49 -8.54 -4.09
N TYR A 23 2.84 -9.44 -5.02
CA TYR A 23 3.80 -9.15 -6.08
C TYR A 23 3.27 -8.05 -7.02
N ALA A 24 4.18 -7.42 -7.73
CA ALA A 24 3.83 -6.43 -8.75
C ALA A 24 2.89 -7.02 -9.81
N SER A 25 1.93 -6.21 -10.24
CA SER A 25 1.06 -6.55 -11.38
C SER A 25 1.35 -5.71 -12.62
N SER A 26 1.80 -4.48 -12.44
CA SER A 26 2.06 -3.51 -13.53
C SER A 26 3.32 -2.67 -13.32
N SER A 27 3.89 -2.64 -12.12
CA SER A 27 5.12 -1.93 -11.78
C SER A 27 6.35 -2.83 -11.84
N ALA A 28 7.56 -2.25 -11.81
CA ALA A 28 8.82 -2.99 -11.80
C ALA A 28 9.00 -3.86 -10.55
N SER A 29 8.45 -3.42 -9.41
CA SER A 29 8.50 -4.16 -8.13
C SER A 29 7.30 -3.84 -7.26
N GLY A 30 6.66 -4.86 -6.69
CA GLY A 30 5.63 -4.75 -5.66
C GLY A 30 6.22 -4.88 -4.26
N SER A 31 5.37 -4.72 -3.25
CA SER A 31 5.78 -4.85 -1.84
C SER A 31 6.37 -6.22 -1.52
N SER A 32 5.75 -7.28 -2.03
CA SER A 32 6.24 -8.64 -1.78
C SER A 32 7.51 -8.97 -2.55
N ASP A 33 7.75 -8.36 -3.71
CA ASP A 33 8.98 -8.57 -4.47
C ASP A 33 10.18 -8.04 -3.69
N VAL A 34 10.09 -6.81 -3.17
CA VAL A 34 11.18 -6.18 -2.39
C VAL A 34 11.44 -6.94 -1.09
N LEU A 35 10.39 -7.27 -0.34
CA LEU A 35 10.55 -8.00 0.93
C LEU A 35 11.15 -9.40 0.72
N ASN A 36 10.71 -10.11 -0.31
CA ASN A 36 11.28 -11.43 -0.64
C ASN A 36 12.75 -11.33 -1.07
N TYR A 37 13.11 -10.32 -1.85
CA TYR A 37 14.51 -10.05 -2.22
C TYR A 37 15.39 -9.77 -1.00
N LEU A 38 14.85 -9.08 0.00
CA LEU A 38 15.51 -8.82 1.28
C LEU A 38 15.51 -10.03 2.23
N GLY A 39 15.02 -11.20 1.79
CA GLY A 39 15.04 -12.44 2.54
C GLY A 39 13.84 -12.69 3.45
N TYR A 40 12.82 -11.81 3.43
CA TYR A 40 11.61 -12.02 4.22
C TYR A 40 10.79 -13.20 3.68
N GLN A 41 10.46 -14.15 4.58
CA GLN A 41 9.65 -15.31 4.24
C GLN A 41 8.20 -15.11 4.69
N PHE A 42 7.28 -15.12 3.72
CA PHE A 42 5.86 -14.98 4.00
C PHE A 42 5.28 -16.25 4.61
N THR A 43 4.40 -16.09 5.58
CA THR A 43 3.73 -17.17 6.29
C THR A 43 2.25 -16.87 6.49
N ASN A 44 1.43 -17.90 6.67
CA ASN A 44 0.06 -17.80 7.16
C ASN A 44 -0.10 -18.44 8.55
N GLN A 45 1.01 -18.83 9.17
CA GLN A 45 1.00 -19.39 10.52
C GLN A 45 0.72 -18.27 11.55
N ARG A 46 -0.45 -18.35 12.19
CA ARG A 46 -0.93 -17.32 13.12
C ARG A 46 0.11 -16.97 14.19
N ASP A 47 0.75 -17.98 14.79
CA ASP A 47 1.71 -17.75 15.87
C ASP A 47 2.99 -17.06 15.40
N GLN A 48 3.40 -17.28 14.15
CA GLN A 48 4.54 -16.56 13.56
C GLN A 48 4.18 -15.10 13.30
N LEU A 49 2.98 -14.82 12.79
CA LEU A 49 2.51 -13.44 12.56
C LEU A 49 2.36 -12.67 13.87
N LEU A 50 1.86 -13.32 14.93
CA LEU A 50 1.79 -12.69 16.26
C LEU A 50 3.18 -12.38 16.80
N ARG A 51 4.14 -13.33 16.71
CA ARG A 51 5.53 -13.05 17.11
C ARG A 51 6.16 -11.88 16.34
N GLN A 52 5.86 -11.73 15.06
CA GLN A 52 6.33 -10.58 14.28
C GLN A 52 5.73 -9.26 14.80
N LEU A 53 4.43 -9.23 15.09
CA LEU A 53 3.78 -8.07 15.68
C LEU A 53 4.38 -7.73 17.06
N ASP A 54 4.60 -8.72 17.91
CA ASP A 54 5.15 -8.53 19.25
C ASP A 54 6.62 -8.03 19.19
N ALA A 55 7.41 -8.52 18.22
CA ALA A 55 8.83 -8.19 18.11
C ALA A 55 9.10 -6.87 17.36
N ALA A 56 8.28 -6.52 16.36
CA ALA A 56 8.56 -5.43 15.43
C ALA A 56 7.36 -4.52 15.16
N ASN A 57 6.25 -4.69 15.83
CA ASN A 57 4.98 -4.00 15.57
C ASN A 57 4.47 -4.12 14.12
N ILE A 58 4.99 -5.06 13.32
CA ILE A 58 4.57 -5.22 11.93
C ILE A 58 4.52 -6.69 11.54
N CYS A 59 3.49 -7.08 10.79
CA CYS A 59 3.46 -8.35 10.07
C CYS A 59 2.87 -8.18 8.66
N PHE A 60 3.15 -9.17 7.79
CA PHE A 60 2.77 -9.10 6.38
C PHE A 60 1.81 -10.22 6.01
N PHE A 61 0.67 -9.82 5.46
CA PHE A 61 -0.31 -10.72 4.86
C PHE A 61 -0.08 -10.78 3.35
N HIS A 62 0.62 -11.81 2.88
CA HIS A 62 0.87 -11.99 1.46
C HIS A 62 -0.37 -12.55 0.77
N ALA A 63 -1.00 -11.75 -0.07
CA ALA A 63 -2.30 -12.04 -0.67
C ALA A 63 -2.41 -13.43 -1.32
N PRO A 64 -1.40 -13.94 -2.08
CA PRO A 64 -1.47 -15.28 -2.66
C PRO A 64 -1.60 -16.42 -1.64
N ILE A 65 -1.14 -16.23 -0.41
CA ILE A 65 -1.23 -17.25 0.66
C ILE A 65 -2.59 -17.15 1.36
N PHE A 66 -3.09 -15.94 1.58
CA PHE A 66 -4.33 -15.70 2.32
C PHE A 66 -5.60 -15.79 1.45
N HIS A 67 -5.47 -15.62 0.14
CA HIS A 67 -6.60 -15.65 -0.79
C HIS A 67 -6.38 -16.71 -1.90
N PRO A 68 -6.39 -18.01 -1.57
CA PRO A 68 -6.08 -19.07 -2.52
C PRO A 68 -7.04 -19.11 -3.72
N ALA A 69 -8.31 -18.68 -3.53
CA ALA A 69 -9.28 -18.57 -4.62
C ALA A 69 -8.84 -17.60 -5.74
N MET A 70 -8.02 -16.60 -5.41
CA MET A 70 -7.47 -15.68 -6.40
C MET A 70 -6.49 -16.34 -7.37
N LYS A 71 -5.89 -17.49 -7.02
CA LYS A 71 -4.98 -18.22 -7.91
C LYS A 71 -5.64 -18.61 -9.23
N ALA A 72 -6.91 -18.97 -9.20
CA ALA A 72 -7.66 -19.34 -10.40
C ALA A 72 -7.89 -18.12 -11.33
N VAL A 73 -7.95 -16.92 -10.78
CA VAL A 73 -8.26 -15.69 -11.53
C VAL A 73 -7.01 -15.04 -12.12
N VAL A 74 -5.84 -15.26 -11.50
CA VAL A 74 -4.56 -14.63 -11.90
C VAL A 74 -4.19 -14.88 -13.37
N PRO A 75 -4.26 -16.11 -13.93
CA PRO A 75 -3.94 -16.35 -15.33
C PRO A 75 -4.84 -15.57 -16.28
N VAL A 76 -6.17 -15.56 -16.00
CA VAL A 76 -7.16 -14.83 -16.79
C VAL A 76 -6.89 -13.33 -16.78
N ARG A 77 -6.61 -12.76 -15.61
CA ARG A 77 -6.26 -11.33 -15.48
C ARG A 77 -5.01 -10.95 -16.27
N LYS A 78 -3.98 -11.81 -16.27
CA LYS A 78 -2.75 -11.59 -17.05
C LYS A 78 -3.01 -11.60 -18.56
N GLN A 79 -3.93 -12.44 -19.03
CA GLN A 79 -4.31 -12.52 -20.45
C GLN A 79 -5.16 -11.31 -20.88
N LEU A 80 -6.12 -10.90 -20.06
CA LEU A 80 -7.02 -9.79 -20.36
C LEU A 80 -6.31 -8.43 -20.43
N LYS A 81 -5.23 -8.22 -19.67
CA LYS A 81 -4.44 -6.98 -19.60
C LYS A 81 -5.27 -5.72 -19.34
N VAL A 82 -6.43 -5.86 -18.72
CA VAL A 82 -7.32 -4.77 -18.33
C VAL A 82 -7.52 -4.74 -16.82
N LYS A 83 -7.81 -3.56 -16.28
CA LYS A 83 -8.23 -3.43 -14.88
C LYS A 83 -9.58 -4.10 -14.70
N THR A 84 -9.67 -4.99 -13.72
CA THR A 84 -10.89 -5.73 -13.39
C THR A 84 -11.30 -5.43 -11.95
N PHE A 85 -12.50 -5.83 -11.58
CA PHE A 85 -12.98 -5.76 -10.20
C PHE A 85 -11.97 -6.32 -9.17
N PHE A 86 -11.24 -7.37 -9.52
CA PHE A 86 -10.21 -7.95 -8.65
C PHE A 86 -9.02 -7.02 -8.36
N ASN A 87 -8.81 -5.98 -9.15
CA ASN A 87 -7.80 -4.97 -8.85
C ASN A 87 -8.24 -4.05 -7.71
N MET A 88 -9.55 -3.90 -7.53
CA MET A 88 -10.16 -3.05 -6.52
C MET A 88 -10.39 -3.78 -5.18
N LEU A 89 -10.48 -5.11 -5.18
CA LEU A 89 -10.74 -5.88 -3.95
C LEU A 89 -9.55 -5.94 -2.99
N GLY A 90 -8.32 -5.97 -3.52
CA GLY A 90 -7.11 -6.22 -2.72
C GLY A 90 -7.03 -5.40 -1.44
N PRO A 91 -7.15 -4.07 -1.50
CA PRO A 91 -7.09 -3.22 -0.30
C PRO A 91 -8.22 -3.46 0.71
N LEU A 92 -9.39 -3.91 0.26
CA LEU A 92 -10.58 -4.08 1.12
C LEU A 92 -10.60 -5.41 1.90
N VAL A 93 -9.77 -6.38 1.51
CA VAL A 93 -9.81 -7.75 2.03
C VAL A 93 -8.61 -8.11 2.91
N ASN A 94 -8.05 -7.14 3.63
CA ASN A 94 -6.98 -7.42 4.59
C ASN A 94 -7.49 -8.41 5.65
N PRO A 95 -6.87 -9.60 5.81
CA PRO A 95 -7.34 -10.64 6.72
C PRO A 95 -7.36 -10.22 8.20
N ALA A 96 -6.52 -9.27 8.59
CA ALA A 96 -6.48 -8.75 9.96
C ALA A 96 -7.69 -7.86 10.31
N GLN A 97 -8.45 -7.40 9.32
CA GLN A 97 -9.60 -6.52 9.54
C GLN A 97 -9.28 -5.32 10.45
N PRO A 98 -8.19 -4.56 10.21
CA PRO A 98 -7.74 -3.53 11.15
C PRO A 98 -8.80 -2.43 11.30
N THR A 99 -8.82 -1.79 12.48
CA THR A 99 -9.74 -0.69 12.79
C THR A 99 -9.41 0.56 11.97
N TYR A 100 -8.12 0.84 11.78
CA TYR A 100 -7.62 1.97 11.00
C TYR A 100 -7.04 1.47 9.68
N GLN A 101 -7.45 2.08 8.57
CA GLN A 101 -7.01 1.67 7.24
C GLN A 101 -6.66 2.87 6.36
N LEU A 102 -5.52 2.79 5.68
CA LEU A 102 -5.12 3.74 4.65
C LEU A 102 -5.23 3.07 3.27
N PHE A 103 -5.90 3.73 2.36
CA PHE A 103 -6.12 3.28 0.99
C PHE A 103 -5.53 4.29 0.01
N GLY A 104 -4.68 3.83 -0.89
CA GLY A 104 -4.30 4.56 -2.07
C GLY A 104 -5.16 4.17 -3.26
N VAL A 105 -5.62 5.15 -4.03
CA VAL A 105 -6.41 4.93 -5.24
C VAL A 105 -5.91 5.81 -6.38
N PHE A 106 -6.03 5.32 -7.60
CA PHE A 106 -5.47 5.96 -8.79
C PHE A 106 -6.48 6.82 -9.57
N ASP A 107 -7.74 6.85 -9.15
CA ASP A 107 -8.77 7.72 -9.73
C ASP A 107 -9.88 8.07 -8.72
N LEU A 108 -10.64 9.12 -9.05
CA LEU A 108 -11.69 9.66 -8.17
C LEU A 108 -12.94 8.77 -8.08
N GLU A 109 -13.23 8.00 -9.12
CA GLU A 109 -14.40 7.10 -9.13
C GLU A 109 -14.17 5.98 -8.12
N LEU A 110 -12.97 5.41 -8.13
CA LEU A 110 -12.56 4.40 -7.15
C LEU A 110 -12.54 4.98 -5.73
N ALA A 111 -12.07 6.23 -5.56
CA ALA A 111 -12.10 6.91 -4.27
C ALA A 111 -13.51 7.04 -3.71
N ARG A 112 -14.49 7.41 -4.55
CA ARG A 112 -15.90 7.52 -4.17
C ARG A 112 -16.50 6.16 -3.81
N MET A 113 -16.19 5.14 -4.61
CA MET A 113 -16.67 3.77 -4.38
C MET A 113 -16.14 3.24 -3.03
N TYR A 114 -14.86 3.41 -2.73
CA TYR A 114 -14.27 3.01 -1.45
C TYR A 114 -14.89 3.78 -0.29
N GLN A 115 -15.05 5.10 -0.43
CA GLN A 115 -15.70 5.90 0.60
C GLN A 115 -17.11 5.39 0.91
N TYR A 116 -17.92 5.13 -0.12
CA TYR A 116 -19.28 4.61 0.04
C TYR A 116 -19.30 3.26 0.77
N ILE A 117 -18.41 2.32 0.40
CA ILE A 117 -18.29 1.01 1.05
C ILE A 117 -17.84 1.17 2.51
N LEU A 118 -16.81 1.97 2.75
CA LEU A 118 -16.17 2.09 4.05
C LEU A 118 -17.00 2.88 5.05
N GLN A 119 -17.79 3.85 4.60
CA GLN A 119 -18.73 4.59 5.45
C GLN A 119 -19.79 3.69 6.09
N GLN A 120 -20.10 2.55 5.48
CA GLN A 120 -21.05 1.58 6.04
C GLN A 120 -20.38 0.66 7.07
N SER A 121 -19.07 0.73 7.22
CA SER A 121 -18.31 -0.05 8.18
C SER A 121 -18.04 0.75 9.46
N LYS A 122 -17.68 0.05 10.55
CA LYS A 122 -17.21 0.68 11.79
C LYS A 122 -15.73 1.09 11.75
N LYS A 123 -15.08 0.96 10.58
CA LYS A 123 -13.64 1.21 10.43
C LYS A 123 -13.35 2.69 10.26
N GLN A 124 -12.24 3.12 10.79
CA GLN A 124 -11.67 4.44 10.50
C GLN A 124 -10.81 4.32 9.26
N PHE A 125 -11.02 5.19 8.29
CA PHE A 125 -10.30 5.11 7.03
C PHE A 125 -9.76 6.47 6.57
N ALA A 126 -8.68 6.40 5.81
CA ALA A 126 -8.19 7.49 4.99
C ALA A 126 -8.00 6.97 3.55
N ILE A 127 -8.52 7.70 2.57
CA ILE A 127 -8.36 7.41 1.15
C ILE A 127 -7.55 8.54 0.54
N VAL A 128 -6.45 8.19 -0.12
CA VAL A 128 -5.53 9.13 -0.78
C VAL A 128 -5.61 8.95 -2.28
N TYR A 129 -5.70 10.08 -2.98
CA TYR A 129 -5.66 10.17 -4.43
C TYR A 129 -4.87 11.41 -4.83
N ALA A 130 -3.72 11.26 -5.48
CA ALA A 130 -2.98 12.38 -6.06
C ALA A 130 -3.58 12.81 -7.41
N THR A 131 -3.67 14.12 -7.66
CA THR A 131 -4.36 14.66 -8.83
C THR A 131 -3.67 14.35 -10.16
N ASP A 132 -2.43 13.91 -10.10
CA ASP A 132 -1.62 13.42 -11.24
C ASP A 132 -1.68 11.88 -11.41
N GLY A 133 -2.57 11.20 -10.66
CA GLY A 133 -2.89 9.78 -10.86
C GLY A 133 -2.11 8.79 -9.99
N TYR A 134 -1.28 9.27 -9.06
CA TYR A 134 -0.65 8.38 -8.08
C TYR A 134 -1.63 8.01 -6.97
N ASP A 135 -1.50 6.80 -6.48
CA ASP A 135 -2.27 6.24 -5.36
C ASP A 135 -1.59 6.49 -4.00
N GLU A 136 -0.81 7.55 -3.89
CA GLU A 136 0.01 7.90 -2.74
C GLU A 136 0.07 9.42 -2.55
N ILE A 137 0.64 9.89 -1.43
CA ILE A 137 1.01 11.29 -1.23
C ILE A 137 2.33 11.52 -1.98
N SER A 138 2.23 11.87 -3.25
CA SER A 138 3.37 11.83 -4.18
C SER A 138 4.29 13.05 -4.09
N LEU A 139 3.86 14.16 -3.52
CA LEU A 139 4.55 15.46 -3.55
C LEU A 139 4.84 16.01 -4.96
N THR A 140 4.38 15.33 -6.01
CA THR A 140 4.47 15.79 -7.41
C THR A 140 3.29 16.66 -7.80
N ALA A 141 2.17 16.53 -7.09
CA ALA A 141 0.95 17.29 -7.28
C ALA A 141 0.14 17.38 -5.97
N PRO A 142 -0.91 18.21 -5.91
CA PRO A 142 -1.89 18.14 -4.83
C PRO A 142 -2.54 16.77 -4.77
N PHE A 143 -2.93 16.34 -3.57
CA PHE A 143 -3.67 15.10 -3.36
C PHE A 143 -4.96 15.35 -2.59
N LYS A 144 -5.96 14.51 -2.84
CA LYS A 144 -7.18 14.47 -2.04
C LYS A 144 -7.03 13.46 -0.91
N LEU A 145 -7.36 13.89 0.30
CA LEU A 145 -7.47 13.05 1.47
C LEU A 145 -8.93 12.99 1.89
N ARG A 146 -9.50 11.80 1.89
CA ARG A 146 -10.88 11.55 2.32
C ARG A 146 -10.90 10.68 3.56
N THR A 147 -11.69 11.08 4.53
CA THR A 147 -11.94 10.34 5.77
C THR A 147 -13.45 10.16 5.98
N HIS A 148 -13.84 9.61 7.13
CA HIS A 148 -15.26 9.61 7.53
C HIS A 148 -15.87 11.01 7.62
N PHE A 149 -15.08 12.00 7.99
CA PHE A 149 -15.57 13.32 8.43
C PHE A 149 -15.20 14.45 7.49
N SER A 150 -14.23 14.24 6.61
CA SER A 150 -13.70 15.34 5.78
C SER A 150 -13.21 14.86 4.42
N GLU A 151 -13.25 15.78 3.48
CA GLU A 151 -12.50 15.72 2.21
C GLU A 151 -11.66 16.98 2.12
N GLN A 152 -10.36 16.84 1.90
CA GLN A 152 -9.41 17.92 1.78
C GLN A 152 -8.59 17.76 0.50
N LEU A 153 -8.31 18.87 -0.16
CA LEU A 153 -7.27 18.95 -1.19
C LEU A 153 -6.05 19.59 -0.55
N ILE A 154 -4.95 18.85 -0.50
CA ILE A 154 -3.71 19.23 0.17
C ILE A 154 -2.62 19.35 -0.88
N ALA A 155 -1.98 20.51 -0.95
CA ALA A 155 -0.82 20.73 -1.80
C ALA A 155 0.49 20.38 -1.05
N PRO A 156 1.59 20.07 -1.73
CA PRO A 156 2.89 19.87 -1.09
C PRO A 156 3.31 21.03 -0.19
N ALA A 157 2.99 22.26 -0.57
CA ALA A 157 3.27 23.47 0.21
C ALA A 157 2.54 23.50 1.58
N ASP A 158 1.34 22.92 1.65
CA ASP A 158 0.58 22.82 2.92
C ASP A 158 1.26 21.88 3.93
N LEU A 159 2.14 21.00 3.43
CA LEU A 159 2.99 20.10 4.22
C LEU A 159 4.38 20.70 4.48
N ASN A 160 4.62 21.97 4.13
CA ASN A 160 5.94 22.60 4.14
C ASN A 160 6.99 21.82 3.32
N LYS A 161 6.56 21.23 2.20
CA LYS A 161 7.42 20.48 1.28
C LYS A 161 7.44 21.14 -0.10
N PRO A 162 8.57 21.11 -0.82
CA PRO A 162 8.61 21.54 -2.19
C PRO A 162 7.81 20.57 -3.05
N ARG A 163 7.44 21.04 -4.24
CA ARG A 163 6.93 20.16 -5.29
C ARG A 163 8.10 19.52 -6.02
N TYR A 164 8.08 18.19 -6.13
CA TYR A 164 9.09 17.41 -6.83
C TYR A 164 8.63 17.05 -8.24
N SER A 165 9.56 16.73 -9.12
CA SER A 165 9.26 16.06 -10.39
C SER A 165 9.15 14.55 -10.20
N ALA A 166 8.49 13.84 -11.11
CA ALA A 166 8.39 12.38 -11.05
C ALA A 166 9.77 11.69 -11.13
N SER A 167 10.75 12.32 -11.81
CA SER A 167 12.13 11.84 -11.89
C SER A 167 12.85 11.88 -10.55
N ASP A 168 12.56 12.87 -9.70
CA ASP A 168 13.20 13.03 -8.38
C ASP A 168 12.72 11.95 -7.39
N LEU A 169 11.54 11.39 -7.64
CA LEU A 169 10.89 10.39 -6.78
C LEU A 169 10.90 8.98 -7.41
N TYR A 170 11.78 8.75 -8.38
CA TYR A 170 11.84 7.47 -9.09
C TYR A 170 12.29 6.32 -8.16
N GLY A 171 11.45 5.32 -8.03
CA GLY A 171 11.64 4.20 -7.09
C GLY A 171 12.50 3.03 -7.59
N GLY A 172 13.29 3.25 -8.67
CA GLY A 172 14.13 2.22 -9.28
C GLY A 172 13.46 1.44 -10.42
N GLY A 173 14.27 0.89 -11.33
CA GLY A 173 13.84 0.14 -12.51
C GLY A 173 13.89 -1.40 -12.33
N SER A 174 14.38 -1.88 -11.19
CA SER A 174 14.50 -3.30 -10.87
C SER A 174 14.15 -3.57 -9.41
N ILE A 175 13.95 -4.84 -9.06
CA ILE A 175 13.71 -5.24 -7.66
C ILE A 175 14.91 -4.89 -6.80
N GLU A 176 16.13 -5.13 -7.29
CA GLU A 176 17.38 -4.83 -6.59
C GLU A 176 17.51 -3.32 -6.28
N SER A 177 17.33 -2.46 -7.29
CA SER A 177 17.40 -1.00 -7.09
C SER A 177 16.31 -0.49 -6.15
N SER A 178 15.10 -1.05 -6.24
CA SER A 178 14.01 -0.72 -5.33
C SER A 178 14.29 -1.18 -3.89
N ALA A 179 14.94 -2.34 -3.71
CA ALA A 179 15.33 -2.84 -2.40
C ALA A 179 16.45 -1.99 -1.78
N LYS A 180 17.41 -1.54 -2.60
CA LYS A 180 18.45 -0.62 -2.14
C LYS A 180 17.83 0.69 -1.63
N ILE A 181 17.01 1.37 -2.46
CA ILE A 181 16.31 2.61 -2.07
C ILE A 181 15.48 2.40 -0.79
N PHE A 182 14.81 1.24 -0.68
CA PHE A 182 14.02 0.89 0.50
C PHE A 182 14.90 0.85 1.77
N MET A 183 16.07 0.24 1.70
CA MET A 183 17.00 0.15 2.83
C MET A 183 17.64 1.50 3.16
N ASP A 184 18.06 2.26 2.14
CA ASP A 184 18.64 3.60 2.30
C ASP A 184 17.67 4.51 3.08
N ILE A 185 16.38 4.54 2.69
CA ILE A 185 15.35 5.33 3.38
C ILE A 185 15.15 4.88 4.83
N LEU A 186 15.14 3.56 5.11
CA LEU A 186 14.97 3.06 6.47
C LEU A 186 16.20 3.30 7.34
N SER A 187 17.38 3.43 6.74
CA SER A 187 18.63 3.79 7.42
C SER A 187 18.77 5.30 7.68
N GLY A 188 17.92 6.11 7.03
CA GLY A 188 17.97 7.57 7.12
C GLY A 188 18.99 8.22 6.18
N GLU A 189 19.33 7.54 5.09
CA GLU A 189 20.24 8.01 4.03
C GLU A 189 19.47 8.71 2.89
#